data_0316a1d68d636bab1cedc5b43a3c7721
#
_entry.id   0316a1d68d636bab1cedc5b43a3c7721
#
_cell.length_a   1.000
_cell.length_b   1.000
_cell.length_c   1.000
_cell.angle_alpha   90.00
_cell.angle_beta   90.00
_cell.angle_gamma   90.00
#
_symmetry.space_group_name_H-M   'P 1'
#
loop_
_entity.id
_entity.type
_entity.pdbx_description
1 polymer ?
#
loop_
_entity_poly.entity_id
_entity_poly.type
_entity_poly.pdbx_seq_one_letter_code
_entity_poly.pdbx_strand_id
1 'polypeptide(L)'
;THKKARNGRLRQGLIDKKSATNHFLVVMSDVVVSPPSKDQTADLVARLHAVGLRSTRQRLALAALLLDGRHRHVSADSLTREIQDSGTQMALGTVYNTLNQFTDAGLLRRVTVHNEHSVFDTNTDHHHHFYDIEQDRLYDIPAEQVQLAAIPDVPDGHNIEAVNVLIHISSQRD
;
A
#
# COMPACT_ATOMS: atom_id res chain seq x y z
N THR A 1 12.89 3.64 -73.16
CA THR A 1 11.92 4.53 -72.49
C THR A 1 11.80 4.14 -71.03
N HIS A 2 12.32 4.99 -70.15
CA HIS A 2 12.40 4.80 -68.70
C HIS A 2 10.98 4.89 -68.06
N LYS A 3 10.72 4.01 -67.03
CA LYS A 3 9.76 4.31 -66.01
C LYS A 3 10.25 3.90 -64.62
N LYS A 4 10.52 4.92 -63.81
CA LYS A 4 10.96 4.84 -62.42
C LYS A 4 9.89 4.14 -61.56
N ALA A 5 10.32 3.16 -60.77
CA ALA A 5 9.57 2.63 -59.66
C ALA A 5 9.80 3.53 -58.42
N ARG A 6 8.74 4.04 -57.81
CA ARG A 6 8.74 4.82 -56.58
C ARG A 6 8.76 3.88 -55.36
N ASN A 7 9.81 3.97 -54.58
CA ASN A 7 9.92 3.36 -53.26
C ASN A 7 8.86 3.96 -52.31
N GLY A 8 7.89 3.15 -51.91
CA GLY A 8 7.01 3.43 -50.78
C GLY A 8 7.69 3.07 -49.45
N ARG A 9 8.22 4.06 -48.74
CA ARG A 9 8.67 3.88 -47.36
C ARG A 9 7.47 3.62 -46.47
N LEU A 10 7.37 2.43 -45.92
CA LEU A 10 6.54 2.13 -44.77
C LEU A 10 7.07 2.96 -43.58
N ARG A 11 6.28 3.92 -43.13
CA ARG A 11 6.53 4.63 -41.87
C ARG A 11 6.23 3.66 -40.74
N GLN A 12 7.27 3.16 -40.12
CA GLN A 12 7.23 2.50 -38.84
C GLN A 12 6.74 3.52 -37.80
N GLY A 13 5.52 3.28 -37.29
CA GLY A 13 4.94 4.10 -36.22
C GLY A 13 5.83 4.03 -34.98
N LEU A 14 6.42 5.16 -34.67
CA LEU A 14 7.14 5.39 -33.44
C LEU A 14 6.14 5.35 -32.29
N ILE A 15 6.11 4.24 -31.59
CA ILE A 15 5.36 4.14 -30.33
C ILE A 15 6.03 5.08 -29.35
N ASP A 16 5.31 6.12 -28.99
CA ASP A 16 5.74 7.17 -28.09
C ASP A 16 5.96 6.58 -26.68
N LYS A 17 7.22 6.32 -26.33
CA LYS A 17 7.66 5.83 -25.02
C LYS A 17 7.56 6.89 -23.90
N LYS A 18 6.76 7.93 -24.08
CA LYS A 18 6.68 9.07 -23.15
C LYS A 18 5.46 9.06 -22.22
N SER A 19 4.65 8.01 -22.19
CA SER A 19 3.47 7.98 -21.30
C SER A 19 3.59 7.06 -20.08
N ALA A 20 4.74 6.43 -19.85
CA ALA A 20 4.95 5.51 -18.72
C ALA A 20 5.88 6.06 -17.63
N THR A 21 6.27 7.32 -17.72
CA THR A 21 7.23 7.90 -16.77
C THR A 21 6.57 9.09 -16.08
N ASN A 22 5.63 8.88 -15.17
CA ASN A 22 5.34 9.91 -14.18
C ASN A 22 4.32 9.51 -13.11
N HIS A 23 4.55 8.42 -12.37
CA HIS A 23 3.90 8.27 -11.05
C HIS A 23 4.88 7.75 -9.98
N PHE A 24 6.17 7.99 -10.19
CA PHE A 24 7.21 7.50 -9.29
C PHE A 24 7.96 8.65 -8.64
N LEU A 25 7.23 9.67 -8.20
CA LEU A 25 7.80 10.69 -7.33
C LEU A 25 7.23 10.51 -5.94
N VAL A 26 7.86 9.61 -5.17
CA VAL A 26 7.66 9.60 -3.72
C VAL A 26 8.34 10.84 -3.17
N VAL A 27 7.55 11.83 -2.93
CA VAL A 27 7.97 13.00 -2.16
C VAL A 27 8.10 12.53 -0.71
N MET A 28 9.32 12.33 -0.25
CA MET A 28 9.62 12.44 1.17
C MET A 28 9.48 13.92 1.52
N SER A 29 8.27 14.35 1.79
CA SER A 29 7.99 15.72 2.20
C SER A 29 7.45 15.68 3.60
N ASP A 30 8.10 16.42 4.45
CA ASP A 30 7.73 16.87 5.79
C ASP A 30 6.22 16.85 6.03
N VAL A 31 5.71 15.72 6.53
CA VAL A 31 4.34 15.64 7.01
C VAL A 31 4.34 16.34 8.36
N VAL A 32 4.11 17.63 8.35
CA VAL A 32 3.70 18.34 9.57
C VAL A 32 2.36 17.78 9.97
N VAL A 33 2.36 16.85 10.91
CA VAL A 33 1.14 16.28 11.47
C VAL A 33 0.48 17.34 12.32
N SER A 34 -0.34 18.17 11.70
CA SER A 34 -1.24 19.06 12.43
C SER A 34 -2.29 18.22 13.15
N PRO A 35 -2.64 18.54 14.39
CA PRO A 35 -3.71 17.83 15.08
C PRO A 35 -5.00 17.88 14.26
N PRO A 36 -5.76 16.77 14.19
CA PRO A 36 -6.99 16.72 13.39
C PRO A 36 -7.97 17.77 13.87
N SER A 37 -8.72 18.36 12.95
CA SER A 37 -9.82 19.28 13.27
C SER A 37 -10.89 18.58 14.11
N LYS A 38 -11.79 19.36 14.73
CA LYS A 38 -12.90 18.77 15.50
C LYS A 38 -13.77 17.85 14.66
N ASP A 39 -14.03 18.22 13.40
CA ASP A 39 -14.84 17.42 12.48
C ASP A 39 -14.12 16.14 12.06
N GLN A 40 -12.83 16.21 11.76
CA GLN A 40 -11.99 15.03 11.49
C GLN A 40 -11.92 14.09 12.70
N THR A 41 -11.81 14.64 13.91
CA THR A 41 -11.80 13.84 15.13
C THR A 41 -13.15 13.13 15.32
N ALA A 42 -14.27 13.80 15.06
CA ALA A 42 -15.60 13.20 15.16
C ALA A 42 -15.79 12.06 14.14
N ASP A 43 -15.33 12.24 12.90
CA ASP A 43 -15.34 11.20 11.87
C ASP A 43 -14.50 9.97 12.29
N LEU A 44 -13.28 10.18 12.78
CA LEU A 44 -12.42 9.09 13.25
C LEU A 44 -13.04 8.33 14.43
N VAL A 45 -13.68 9.04 15.37
CA VAL A 45 -14.44 8.42 16.47
C VAL A 45 -15.56 7.54 15.92
N ALA A 46 -16.35 8.05 14.98
CA ALA A 46 -17.44 7.30 14.35
C ALA A 46 -16.93 6.06 13.61
N ARG A 47 -15.85 6.18 12.83
CA ARG A 47 -15.21 5.04 12.11
C ARG A 47 -14.72 3.96 13.06
N LEU A 48 -14.05 4.33 14.16
CA LEU A 48 -13.58 3.36 15.15
C LEU A 48 -14.76 2.65 15.84
N HIS A 49 -15.80 3.39 16.20
CA HIS A 49 -16.98 2.80 16.84
C HIS A 49 -17.77 1.88 15.89
N ALA A 50 -17.84 2.21 14.60
CA ALA A 50 -18.51 1.38 13.59
C ALA A 50 -17.91 -0.03 13.48
N VAL A 51 -16.61 -0.17 13.77
CA VAL A 51 -15.91 -1.47 13.79
C VAL A 51 -15.70 -2.02 15.21
N GLY A 52 -16.42 -1.51 16.22
CA GLY A 52 -16.40 -2.01 17.60
C GLY A 52 -15.17 -1.58 18.42
N LEU A 53 -14.38 -0.64 17.95
CA LEU A 53 -13.20 -0.16 18.65
C LEU A 53 -13.51 1.11 19.47
N ARG A 54 -13.05 1.12 20.76
CA ARG A 54 -13.14 2.34 21.58
C ARG A 54 -12.16 3.40 21.05
N SER A 55 -12.60 4.65 21.02
CA SER A 55 -11.80 5.81 20.60
C SER A 55 -10.86 6.30 21.71
N THR A 56 -9.83 5.51 22.03
CA THR A 56 -8.80 5.95 22.98
C THR A 56 -7.86 6.98 22.32
N ARG A 57 -7.15 7.76 23.16
CA ARG A 57 -6.20 8.76 22.67
C ARG A 57 -5.17 8.16 21.71
N GLN A 58 -4.61 6.98 22.03
CA GLN A 58 -3.62 6.31 21.19
C GLN A 58 -4.23 5.88 19.85
N ARG A 59 -5.42 5.25 19.87
CA ARG A 59 -6.10 4.85 18.62
C ARG A 59 -6.47 6.03 17.74
N LEU A 60 -6.94 7.13 18.32
CA LEU A 60 -7.25 8.33 17.55
C LEU A 60 -6.00 8.95 16.93
N ALA A 61 -4.87 8.98 17.65
CA ALA A 61 -3.63 9.48 17.11
C ALA A 61 -3.15 8.64 15.92
N LEU A 62 -3.20 7.31 16.03
CA LEU A 62 -2.84 6.40 14.93
C LEU A 62 -3.84 6.44 13.78
N ALA A 63 -5.13 6.50 14.08
CA ALA A 63 -6.18 6.61 13.06
C ALA A 63 -6.03 7.91 12.24
N ALA A 64 -5.67 9.02 12.88
CA ALA A 64 -5.45 10.29 12.19
C ALA A 64 -4.29 10.24 11.19
N LEU A 65 -3.27 9.41 11.44
CA LEU A 65 -2.14 9.22 10.54
C LEU A 65 -2.43 8.23 9.41
N LEU A 66 -3.26 7.24 9.66
CA LEU A 66 -3.43 6.09 8.77
C LEU A 66 -4.73 6.11 7.97
N LEU A 67 -5.77 6.80 8.47
CA LEU A 67 -7.10 6.79 7.86
C LEU A 67 -7.45 8.16 7.25
N ASP A 68 -6.45 8.89 6.77
CA ASP A 68 -6.59 10.22 6.17
C ASP A 68 -6.96 10.18 4.67
N GLY A 69 -7.21 8.99 4.13
CA GLY A 69 -7.57 8.77 2.72
C GLY A 69 -6.38 8.57 1.79
N ARG A 70 -5.15 8.62 2.28
CA ARG A 70 -3.95 8.27 1.51
C ARG A 70 -3.62 6.80 1.67
N HIS A 71 -3.27 6.13 0.58
CA HIS A 71 -2.76 4.75 0.63
C HIS A 71 -1.30 4.75 1.09
N ARG A 72 -1.01 3.96 2.12
CA ARG A 72 0.30 3.89 2.77
C ARG A 72 0.63 2.47 3.21
N HIS A 73 1.90 2.13 3.09
CA HIS A 73 2.49 0.95 3.69
C HIS A 73 3.37 1.37 4.87
N VAL A 74 3.09 0.88 6.05
CA VAL A 74 3.83 1.25 7.26
C VAL A 74 4.23 0.01 8.07
N SER A 75 5.44 0.03 8.64
CA SER A 75 5.80 -0.89 9.71
C SER A 75 5.50 -0.25 11.08
N ALA A 76 5.41 -1.07 12.13
CA ALA A 76 5.23 -0.54 13.48
C ALA A 76 6.41 0.35 13.89
N ASP A 77 7.63 0.01 13.45
CA ASP A 77 8.83 0.80 13.73
C ASP A 77 8.83 2.15 13.02
N SER A 78 8.49 2.19 11.73
CA SER A 78 8.42 3.43 10.96
C SER A 78 7.36 4.37 11.52
N LEU A 79 6.18 3.83 11.85
CA LEU A 79 5.08 4.61 12.43
C LEU A 79 5.40 5.10 13.84
N THR A 80 6.11 4.30 14.64
CA THR A 80 6.55 4.73 15.97
C THR A 80 7.48 5.93 15.89
N ARG A 81 8.43 5.92 14.94
CA ARG A 81 9.32 7.07 14.68
C ARG A 81 8.53 8.30 14.26
N GLU A 82 7.64 8.16 13.28
CA GLU A 82 6.79 9.26 12.79
C GLU A 82 5.99 9.92 13.92
N ILE A 83 5.42 9.13 14.83
CA ILE A 83 4.67 9.62 15.98
C ILE A 83 5.58 10.35 16.97
N GLN A 84 6.78 9.81 17.24
CA GLN A 84 7.75 10.44 18.13
C GLN A 84 8.24 11.77 17.57
N ASP A 85 8.49 11.83 16.27
CA ASP A 85 8.89 13.06 15.56
C ASP A 85 7.80 14.14 15.62
N SER A 86 6.51 13.74 15.69
CA SER A 86 5.39 14.65 15.91
C SER A 86 5.25 15.14 17.37
N GLY A 87 6.16 14.74 18.27
CA GLY A 87 6.14 15.10 19.70
C GLY A 87 5.21 14.23 20.56
N THR A 88 4.63 13.18 20.01
CA THR A 88 3.76 12.26 20.76
C THR A 88 4.56 11.05 21.23
N GLN A 89 4.60 10.81 22.53
CA GLN A 89 5.26 9.62 23.09
C GLN A 89 4.33 8.41 23.02
N MET A 90 4.75 7.38 22.27
CA MET A 90 4.04 6.10 22.20
C MET A 90 5.07 4.97 22.11
N ALA A 91 4.89 3.92 22.92
CA ALA A 91 5.78 2.77 22.91
C ALA A 91 5.49 1.91 21.67
N LEU A 92 6.53 1.31 21.07
CA LEU A 92 6.44 0.42 19.91
C LEU A 92 5.38 -0.69 20.11
N GLY A 93 5.35 -1.32 21.29
CA GLY A 93 4.34 -2.34 21.59
C GLY A 93 2.90 -1.83 21.55
N THR A 94 2.67 -0.56 21.93
CA THR A 94 1.34 0.08 21.83
C THR A 94 0.96 0.32 20.37
N VAL A 95 1.90 0.78 19.54
CA VAL A 95 1.71 0.97 18.10
C VAL A 95 1.38 -0.36 17.45
N TYR A 96 2.21 -1.39 17.67
CA TYR A 96 2.03 -2.72 17.09
C TYR A 96 0.67 -3.33 17.48
N ASN A 97 0.30 -3.28 18.77
CA ASN A 97 -0.98 -3.80 19.24
C ASN A 97 -2.16 -3.04 18.62
N THR A 98 -2.04 -1.73 18.43
CA THR A 98 -3.12 -0.94 17.80
C THR A 98 -3.23 -1.25 16.30
N LEU A 99 -2.10 -1.42 15.59
CA LEU A 99 -2.10 -1.84 14.20
C LEU A 99 -2.76 -3.21 14.02
N ASN A 100 -2.47 -4.17 14.89
CA ASN A 100 -3.16 -5.47 14.89
C ASN A 100 -4.66 -5.31 15.11
N GLN A 101 -5.08 -4.52 16.08
CA GLN A 101 -6.52 -4.27 16.33
C GLN A 101 -7.21 -3.60 15.13
N PHE A 102 -6.53 -2.72 14.42
CA PHE A 102 -7.06 -2.10 13.20
C PHE A 102 -7.15 -3.12 12.06
N THR A 103 -6.18 -4.04 11.97
CA THR A 103 -6.21 -5.14 11.00
C THR A 103 -7.36 -6.10 11.29
N ASP A 104 -7.51 -6.53 12.54
CA ASP A 104 -8.59 -7.44 12.98
C ASP A 104 -9.98 -6.81 12.76
N ALA A 105 -10.07 -5.49 12.84
CA ALA A 105 -11.28 -4.72 12.58
C ALA A 105 -11.48 -4.35 11.09
N GLY A 106 -10.61 -4.78 10.18
CA GLY A 106 -10.72 -4.52 8.75
C GLY A 106 -10.39 -3.09 8.32
N LEU A 107 -9.79 -2.28 9.20
CA LEU A 107 -9.34 -0.91 8.87
C LEU A 107 -7.99 -0.90 8.16
N LEU A 108 -7.21 -1.96 8.29
CA LEU A 108 -5.91 -2.17 7.65
C LEU A 108 -5.82 -3.60 7.11
N ARG A 109 -4.88 -3.83 6.20
CA ARG A 109 -4.43 -5.17 5.81
C ARG A 109 -3.02 -5.40 6.32
N ARG A 110 -2.71 -6.67 6.63
CA ARG A 110 -1.34 -7.07 6.94
C ARG A 110 -0.74 -7.81 5.75
N VAL A 111 0.44 -7.38 5.32
CA VAL A 111 1.25 -8.05 4.32
C VAL A 111 2.50 -8.58 5.01
N THR A 112 2.66 -9.91 5.05
CA THR A 112 3.88 -10.54 5.56
C THR A 112 4.87 -10.65 4.41
N VAL A 113 6.03 -10.01 4.52
CA VAL A 113 6.98 -9.90 3.42
C VAL A 113 8.11 -10.93 3.52
N HIS A 114 8.85 -10.99 4.61
CA HIS A 114 9.88 -12.01 4.87
C HIS A 114 10.16 -12.11 6.38
N ASN A 115 10.64 -13.26 6.85
CA ASN A 115 11.06 -13.48 8.25
C ASN A 115 10.09 -12.91 9.31
N GLU A 116 8.78 -13.12 9.09
CA GLU A 116 7.71 -12.59 9.95
C GLU A 116 7.62 -11.05 10.00
N HIS A 117 8.42 -10.33 9.20
CA HIS A 117 8.29 -8.89 9.05
C HIS A 117 6.94 -8.57 8.42
N SER A 118 6.13 -7.80 9.14
CA SER A 118 4.79 -7.41 8.71
C SER A 118 4.75 -5.92 8.37
N VAL A 119 4.20 -5.63 7.22
CA VAL A 119 3.85 -4.27 6.79
C VAL A 119 2.33 -4.13 6.84
N PHE A 120 1.85 -3.01 7.36
CA PHE A 120 0.44 -2.70 7.44
C PHE A 120 0.08 -1.74 6.31
N ASP A 121 -0.94 -2.11 5.58
CA ASP A 121 -1.42 -1.40 4.41
C ASP A 121 -2.76 -0.75 4.72
N THR A 122 -2.89 0.52 4.41
CA THR A 122 -4.11 1.30 4.61
C THR A 122 -5.11 1.12 3.46
N ASN A 123 -4.68 0.55 2.33
CA ASN A 123 -5.55 0.15 1.24
C ASN A 123 -6.16 -1.22 1.55
N THR A 124 -7.45 -1.26 1.88
CA THR A 124 -8.16 -2.50 2.19
C THR A 124 -8.83 -3.14 0.97
N ASP A 125 -8.84 -2.48 -0.18
CA ASP A 125 -9.37 -3.02 -1.41
C ASP A 125 -8.51 -4.19 -1.92
N HIS A 126 -9.08 -5.03 -2.79
CA HIS A 126 -8.34 -6.17 -3.33
C HIS A 126 -7.27 -5.69 -4.33
N HIS A 127 -6.00 -5.95 -3.99
CA HIS A 127 -4.84 -5.67 -4.82
C HIS A 127 -3.69 -6.59 -4.43
N HIS A 128 -2.61 -6.53 -5.20
CA HIS A 128 -1.39 -7.32 -5.03
C HIS A 128 -0.21 -6.40 -4.77
N HIS A 129 1.00 -6.96 -4.56
CA HIS A 129 2.17 -6.15 -4.22
C HIS A 129 3.43 -6.58 -4.95
N PHE A 130 4.28 -5.60 -5.30
CA PHE A 130 5.72 -5.80 -5.38
C PHE A 130 6.34 -5.52 -4.01
N TYR A 131 7.34 -6.30 -3.65
CA TYR A 131 8.19 -6.04 -2.49
C TYR A 131 9.64 -5.86 -2.95
N ASP A 132 10.15 -4.64 -2.80
CA ASP A 132 11.55 -4.33 -3.05
C ASP A 132 12.36 -4.77 -1.83
N ILE A 133 13.18 -5.81 -2.02
CA ILE A 133 13.97 -6.43 -0.95
C ILE A 133 15.08 -5.49 -0.46
N GLU A 134 15.63 -4.65 -1.35
CA GLU A 134 16.75 -3.77 -1.03
C GLU A 134 16.30 -2.50 -0.30
N GLN A 135 15.12 -1.99 -0.65
CA GLN A 135 14.57 -0.78 -0.06
C GLN A 135 13.59 -1.06 1.10
N ASP A 136 13.25 -2.33 1.36
CA ASP A 136 12.21 -2.74 2.31
C ASP A 136 10.88 -1.99 2.08
N ARG A 137 10.40 -2.01 0.82
CA ARG A 137 9.22 -1.26 0.40
C ARG A 137 8.24 -2.09 -0.38
N LEU A 138 6.95 -1.87 -0.10
CA LEU A 138 5.83 -2.38 -0.89
C LEU A 138 5.34 -1.35 -1.90
N TYR A 139 4.87 -1.85 -3.04
CA TYR A 139 4.18 -1.08 -4.07
C TYR A 139 2.93 -1.83 -4.49
N ASP A 140 1.80 -1.13 -4.57
CA ASP A 140 0.54 -1.72 -4.98
C ASP A 140 0.57 -2.14 -6.46
N ILE A 141 0.01 -3.31 -6.72
CA ILE A 141 -0.30 -3.79 -8.07
C ILE A 141 -1.82 -3.87 -8.17
N PRO A 142 -2.47 -3.11 -9.04
CA PRO A 142 -3.90 -3.25 -9.29
C PRO A 142 -4.27 -4.71 -9.59
N ALA A 143 -5.38 -5.20 -9.03
CA ALA A 143 -5.77 -6.61 -9.13
C ALA A 143 -5.87 -7.09 -10.58
N GLU A 144 -6.32 -6.24 -11.48
CA GLU A 144 -6.49 -6.52 -12.91
C GLU A 144 -5.16 -6.69 -13.67
N GLN A 145 -4.04 -6.29 -13.10
CA GLN A 145 -2.70 -6.46 -13.70
C GLN A 145 -2.09 -7.84 -13.43
N VAL A 146 -2.67 -8.62 -12.51
CA VAL A 146 -2.21 -9.97 -12.20
C VAL A 146 -3.24 -10.98 -12.69
N GLN A 147 -2.85 -11.78 -13.67
CA GLN A 147 -3.70 -12.85 -14.22
C GLN A 147 -3.15 -14.20 -13.77
N LEU A 148 -3.93 -14.95 -13.02
CA LEU A 148 -3.62 -16.31 -12.63
C LEU A 148 -4.20 -17.27 -13.66
N ALA A 149 -3.36 -18.10 -14.27
CA ALA A 149 -3.77 -19.06 -15.29
C ALA A 149 -4.68 -20.16 -14.71
N ALA A 150 -4.44 -20.55 -13.46
CA ALA A 150 -5.25 -21.51 -12.72
C ALA A 150 -5.09 -21.32 -11.22
N ILE A 151 -6.13 -21.64 -10.48
CA ILE A 151 -6.09 -21.79 -9.02
C ILE A 151 -6.42 -23.26 -8.75
N PRO A 152 -5.61 -23.97 -7.96
CA PRO A 152 -5.87 -25.37 -7.63
C PRO A 152 -7.18 -25.54 -6.86
N ASP A 153 -7.76 -26.73 -6.93
CA ASP A 153 -8.92 -27.08 -6.15
C ASP A 153 -8.63 -26.98 -4.65
N VAL A 154 -9.60 -26.48 -3.90
CA VAL A 154 -9.49 -26.42 -2.45
C VAL A 154 -9.77 -27.80 -1.83
N PRO A 155 -9.20 -28.12 -0.66
CA PRO A 155 -9.58 -29.31 0.09
C PRO A 155 -11.07 -29.32 0.43
N ASP A 156 -11.64 -30.53 0.58
CA ASP A 156 -13.06 -30.68 0.92
C ASP A 156 -13.45 -29.87 2.15
N GLY A 157 -14.60 -29.19 2.04
CA GLY A 157 -15.14 -28.37 3.13
C GLY A 157 -14.48 -27.00 3.29
N HIS A 158 -13.60 -26.58 2.36
CA HIS A 158 -12.94 -25.26 2.38
C HIS A 158 -13.38 -24.40 1.22
N ASN A 159 -13.26 -23.09 1.39
CA ASN A 159 -13.43 -22.07 0.36
C ASN A 159 -12.20 -21.17 0.27
N ILE A 160 -11.92 -20.62 -0.90
CA ILE A 160 -10.89 -19.60 -1.05
C ILE A 160 -11.47 -18.27 -0.58
N GLU A 161 -10.90 -17.70 0.46
CA GLU A 161 -11.30 -16.37 0.95
C GLU A 161 -10.59 -15.24 0.22
N ALA A 162 -9.31 -15.43 -0.11
CA ALA A 162 -8.51 -14.45 -0.85
C ALA A 162 -7.32 -15.10 -1.54
N VAL A 163 -6.87 -14.48 -2.63
CA VAL A 163 -5.60 -14.80 -3.29
C VAL A 163 -4.75 -13.54 -3.29
N ASN A 164 -3.62 -13.57 -2.61
CA ASN A 164 -2.67 -12.45 -2.55
C ASN A 164 -1.38 -12.84 -3.26
N VAL A 165 -0.96 -12.02 -4.23
CA VAL A 165 0.32 -12.20 -4.92
C VAL A 165 1.31 -11.18 -4.39
N LEU A 166 2.47 -11.66 -3.95
CA LEU A 166 3.60 -10.84 -3.53
C LEU A 166 4.78 -11.17 -4.43
N ILE A 167 5.21 -10.20 -5.23
CA ILE A 167 6.32 -10.36 -6.17
C ILE A 167 7.54 -9.65 -5.60
N HIS A 168 8.57 -10.42 -5.30
CA HIS A 168 9.84 -9.88 -4.81
C HIS A 168 10.65 -9.33 -5.97
N ILE A 169 11.09 -8.08 -5.83
CA ILE A 169 11.94 -7.41 -6.81
C ILE A 169 13.24 -6.94 -6.17
N SER A 170 14.28 -6.79 -6.98
CA SER A 170 15.56 -6.20 -6.62
C SER A 170 16.07 -5.36 -7.79
N SER A 171 17.02 -4.44 -7.52
CA SER A 171 17.65 -3.66 -8.58
C SER A 171 18.36 -4.54 -9.59
N GLN A 172 18.29 -4.19 -10.88
CA GLN A 172 19.16 -4.81 -11.88
C GLN A 172 20.61 -4.40 -11.55
N ARG A 173 21.46 -5.40 -11.35
CA ARG A 173 22.92 -5.18 -11.26
C ARG A 173 23.43 -5.10 -12.69
N ASP A 174 23.92 -3.93 -13.09
CA ASP A 174 24.65 -3.75 -14.34
C ASP A 174 25.98 -4.52 -14.33
#